data_fefc5d5c3c31d3cb0631f02eb56bfeb4
#
_entry.id   fefc5d5c3c31d3cb0631f02eb56bfeb4
#
_cell.length_a   1.000
_cell.length_b   1.000
_cell.length_c   1.000
_cell.angle_alpha   90.00
_cell.angle_beta   90.00
_cell.angle_gamma   90.00
#
_symmetry.space_group_name_H-M   'P 1'
#
loop_
_entity.id
_entity.type
_entity.pdbx_description
1 polymer ?
#
loop_
_entity_poly.entity_id
_entity_poly.type
_entity_poly.pdbx_seq_one_letter_code
_entity_poly.pdbx_strand_id
1 'polypeptide(L)'
;MSADRRTLLADAAIHVLAESGMRGLTHRAVDRAANLPPGTTSAYYRTRQALLTALVRRLVALDQTELQAAGERTPVPRNTEELVAGIAAFVEQRLTGEGRRRSLARYACAIESVHHPELREILVPRENAARRAVRDFLAARGVADAEARTVTLLSCVDGLVFDRLVGGGSVSEQEIHGLVAAASR
;
A
#
# COMPACT_ATOMS: atom_id res chain seq x y z
N MET A 1 -5.43 26.48 2.50
CA MET A 1 -6.77 26.22 1.94
C MET A 1 -6.76 25.38 0.64
N SER A 2 -5.94 25.67 -0.38
CA SER A 2 -5.93 24.87 -1.65
C SER A 2 -5.32 23.46 -1.50
N ALA A 3 -4.23 23.29 -0.73
CA ALA A 3 -3.58 22.01 -0.51
C ALA A 3 -4.48 21.04 0.28
N ASP A 4 -5.17 21.54 1.29
CA ASP A 4 -6.13 20.79 2.10
C ASP A 4 -7.31 20.24 1.26
N ARG A 5 -7.84 21.06 0.34
CA ARG A 5 -8.93 20.63 -0.54
C ARG A 5 -8.50 19.54 -1.54
N ARG A 6 -7.28 19.61 -2.07
CA ARG A 6 -6.74 18.57 -2.95
C ARG A 6 -6.56 17.24 -2.21
N THR A 7 -6.07 17.30 -0.99
CA THR A 7 -5.93 16.13 -0.12
C THR A 7 -7.27 15.49 0.17
N LEU A 8 -8.27 16.28 0.58
CA LEU A 8 -9.63 15.80 0.83
C LEU A 8 -10.24 15.09 -0.39
N LEU A 9 -10.07 15.65 -1.59
CA LEU A 9 -10.57 15.05 -2.83
C LEU A 9 -9.82 13.75 -3.18
N ALA A 10 -8.52 13.68 -2.93
CA ALA A 10 -7.74 12.47 -3.16
C ALA A 10 -8.11 11.37 -2.16
N ASP A 11 -8.36 11.69 -0.89
CA ASP A 11 -8.84 10.75 0.11
C ASP A 11 -10.24 10.23 -0.25
N ALA A 12 -11.16 11.10 -0.66
CA ALA A 12 -12.48 10.71 -1.15
C ALA A 12 -12.39 9.83 -2.40
N ALA A 13 -11.44 10.09 -3.31
CA ALA A 13 -11.21 9.26 -4.48
C ALA A 13 -10.73 7.84 -4.11
N ILE A 14 -9.88 7.70 -3.09
CA ILE A 14 -9.47 6.39 -2.56
C ILE A 14 -10.68 5.60 -2.04
N HIS A 15 -11.57 6.24 -1.29
CA HIS A 15 -12.80 5.62 -0.79
C HIS A 15 -13.71 5.15 -1.93
N VAL A 16 -13.98 6.03 -2.89
CA VAL A 16 -14.82 5.70 -4.07
C VAL A 16 -14.22 4.53 -4.85
N LEU A 17 -12.90 4.54 -5.07
CA LEU A 17 -12.23 3.47 -5.79
C LEU A 17 -12.33 2.13 -5.06
N ALA A 18 -12.14 2.12 -3.75
CA ALA A 18 -12.21 0.91 -2.93
C ALA A 18 -13.62 0.29 -2.91
N GLU A 19 -14.66 1.11 -2.91
CA GLU A 19 -16.06 0.67 -2.81
C GLU A 19 -16.69 0.32 -4.16
N SER A 20 -16.37 1.10 -5.19
CA SER A 20 -17.06 1.05 -6.49
C SER A 20 -16.15 0.64 -7.65
N GLY A 21 -14.89 0.36 -7.38
CA GLY A 21 -13.88 -0.02 -8.37
C GLY A 21 -13.57 1.09 -9.37
N MET A 22 -12.78 0.76 -10.37
CA MET A 22 -12.26 1.71 -11.36
C MET A 22 -13.38 2.37 -12.18
N ARG A 23 -14.46 1.65 -12.48
CA ARG A 23 -15.62 2.20 -13.23
C ARG A 23 -16.43 3.21 -12.40
N GLY A 24 -16.49 3.00 -11.07
CA GLY A 24 -17.19 3.91 -10.15
C GLY A 24 -16.43 5.20 -9.86
N LEU A 25 -15.13 5.24 -10.12
CA LEU A 25 -14.30 6.43 -9.90
C LEU A 25 -14.63 7.52 -10.94
N THR A 26 -15.53 8.41 -10.58
CA THR A 26 -15.93 9.57 -11.38
C THR A 26 -15.85 10.85 -10.56
N HIS A 27 -15.65 12.00 -11.20
CA HIS A 27 -15.61 13.30 -10.51
C HIS A 27 -16.85 13.53 -9.64
N ARG A 28 -18.05 13.18 -10.13
CA ARG A 28 -19.30 13.32 -9.37
C ARG A 28 -19.37 12.38 -8.16
N ALA A 29 -18.82 11.17 -8.28
CA ALA A 29 -18.76 10.25 -7.15
C ALA A 29 -17.82 10.77 -6.06
N VAL A 30 -16.69 11.34 -6.46
CA VAL A 30 -15.72 11.96 -5.53
C VAL A 30 -16.32 13.21 -4.88
N ASP A 31 -17.02 14.08 -5.61
CA ASP A 31 -17.73 15.24 -5.03
C ASP A 31 -18.69 14.78 -3.93
N ARG A 32 -19.50 13.74 -4.19
CA ARG A 32 -20.44 13.19 -3.19
C ARG A 32 -19.73 12.61 -1.99
N ALA A 33 -18.69 11.79 -2.21
CA ALA A 33 -17.95 11.17 -1.12
C ALA A 33 -17.22 12.20 -0.23
N ALA A 34 -16.78 13.31 -0.83
CA ALA A 34 -16.15 14.42 -0.12
C ALA A 34 -17.18 15.39 0.53
N ASN A 35 -18.48 15.16 0.32
CA ASN A 35 -19.56 16.09 0.72
C ASN A 35 -19.34 17.52 0.19
N LEU A 36 -19.05 17.63 -1.11
CA LEU A 36 -18.75 18.89 -1.79
C LEU A 36 -19.72 19.16 -2.93
N PRO A 37 -19.92 20.45 -3.32
CA PRO A 37 -20.74 20.82 -4.45
C PRO A 37 -20.30 20.12 -5.75
N PRO A 38 -21.25 19.71 -6.62
CA PRO A 38 -20.95 19.16 -7.93
C PRO A 38 -20.02 20.05 -8.75
N GLY A 39 -19.01 19.45 -9.41
CA GLY A 39 -18.02 20.17 -10.21
C GLY A 39 -16.76 20.58 -9.43
N THR A 40 -16.76 20.43 -8.10
CA THR A 40 -15.56 20.75 -7.28
C THR A 40 -14.36 19.92 -7.72
N THR A 41 -14.52 18.59 -7.84
CA THR A 41 -13.41 17.72 -8.27
C THR A 41 -12.88 18.13 -9.64
N SER A 42 -13.77 18.48 -10.59
CA SER A 42 -13.37 18.90 -11.94
C SER A 42 -12.61 20.23 -11.95
N ALA A 43 -12.86 21.11 -10.98
CA ALA A 43 -12.11 22.37 -10.84
C ALA A 43 -10.65 22.14 -10.42
N TYR A 44 -10.38 21.08 -9.63
CA TYR A 44 -9.02 20.71 -9.17
C TYR A 44 -8.33 19.71 -10.08
N TYR A 45 -9.08 18.76 -10.65
CA TYR A 45 -8.60 17.68 -11.50
C TYR A 45 -9.43 17.61 -12.78
N ARG A 46 -8.97 18.27 -13.83
CA ARG A 46 -9.75 18.45 -15.08
C ARG A 46 -10.00 17.15 -15.84
N THR A 47 -9.15 16.15 -15.67
CA THR A 47 -9.25 14.86 -16.36
C THR A 47 -9.31 13.71 -15.37
N ARG A 48 -9.88 12.58 -15.81
CA ARG A 48 -9.84 11.32 -15.05
C ARG A 48 -8.40 10.91 -14.71
N GLN A 49 -7.47 11.10 -15.66
CA GLN A 49 -6.06 10.78 -15.46
C GLN A 49 -5.43 11.65 -14.37
N ALA A 50 -5.72 12.95 -14.34
CA ALA A 50 -5.23 13.84 -13.29
C ALA A 50 -5.77 13.44 -11.90
N LEU A 51 -7.05 13.04 -11.81
CA LEU A 51 -7.66 12.54 -10.59
C LEU A 51 -6.98 11.22 -10.13
N LEU A 52 -6.79 10.28 -11.05
CA LEU A 52 -6.15 9.00 -10.75
C LEU A 52 -4.69 9.18 -10.30
N THR A 53 -3.94 10.05 -10.97
CA THR A 53 -2.56 10.39 -10.57
C THR A 53 -2.52 10.99 -9.16
N ALA A 54 -3.46 11.87 -8.83
CA ALA A 54 -3.54 12.46 -7.48
C ALA A 54 -3.87 11.41 -6.42
N LEU A 55 -4.80 10.51 -6.71
CA LEU A 55 -5.16 9.38 -5.85
C LEU A 55 -3.96 8.48 -5.59
N VAL A 56 -3.22 8.08 -6.65
CA VAL A 56 -2.03 7.22 -6.53
C VAL A 56 -0.94 7.89 -5.69
N ARG A 57 -0.67 9.18 -5.92
CA ARG A 57 0.28 9.93 -5.09
C ARG A 57 -0.14 9.98 -3.63
N ARG A 58 -1.44 10.12 -3.37
CA ARG A 58 -1.97 10.14 -2.00
C ARG A 58 -1.84 8.77 -1.32
N LEU A 59 -2.13 7.67 -2.01
CA LEU A 59 -1.90 6.31 -1.50
C LEU A 59 -0.44 6.11 -1.09
N VAL A 60 0.50 6.48 -1.95
CA VAL A 60 1.93 6.36 -1.66
C VAL A 60 2.34 7.23 -0.47
N ALA A 61 1.84 8.46 -0.38
CA ALA A 61 2.14 9.35 0.75
C ALA A 61 1.60 8.79 2.08
N LEU A 62 0.39 8.21 2.09
CA LEU A 62 -0.17 7.56 3.26
C LEU A 62 0.65 6.34 3.68
N ASP A 63 1.03 5.50 2.72
CA ASP A 63 1.88 4.32 2.99
C ASP A 63 3.24 4.72 3.56
N GLN A 64 3.88 5.75 3.01
CA GLN A 64 5.17 6.26 3.50
C GLN A 64 5.05 6.80 4.93
N THR A 65 4.00 7.55 5.22
CA THR A 65 3.73 8.07 6.57
C THR A 65 3.55 6.93 7.58
N GLU A 66 2.81 5.89 7.21
CA GLU A 66 2.59 4.72 8.07
C GLU A 66 3.87 3.92 8.31
N LEU A 67 4.63 3.66 7.25
CA LEU A 67 5.90 2.93 7.36
C LEU A 67 6.92 3.71 8.19
N GLN A 68 6.96 5.04 8.05
CA GLN A 68 7.81 5.88 8.87
C GLN A 68 7.38 5.84 10.34
N ALA A 69 6.10 6.03 10.63
CA ALA A 69 5.55 5.96 11.98
C ALA A 69 5.70 4.55 12.61
N ALA A 70 5.65 3.49 11.81
CA ALA A 70 5.94 2.14 12.26
C ALA A 70 7.43 1.98 12.59
N GLY A 71 8.34 2.48 11.75
CA GLY A 71 9.78 2.44 11.97
C GLY A 71 10.23 3.23 13.21
N GLU A 72 9.57 4.34 13.52
CA GLU A 72 9.84 5.11 14.74
C GLU A 72 9.37 4.40 16.02
N ARG A 73 8.31 3.59 15.91
CA ARG A 73 7.73 2.84 17.04
C ARG A 73 8.32 1.45 17.25
N THR A 74 8.80 0.84 16.17
CA THR A 74 9.30 -0.53 16.19
C THR A 74 10.78 -0.51 15.88
N PRO A 75 11.64 -0.96 16.80
CA PRO A 75 13.07 -1.08 16.57
C PRO A 75 13.35 -1.99 15.36
N VAL A 76 14.54 -1.84 14.76
CA VAL A 76 15.01 -2.79 13.73
C VAL A 76 14.95 -4.19 14.31
N PRO A 77 14.35 -5.18 13.62
CA PRO A 77 14.18 -6.53 14.14
C PRO A 77 15.56 -7.14 14.51
N ARG A 78 15.68 -7.64 15.73
CA ARG A 78 16.91 -8.25 16.25
C ARG A 78 16.94 -9.77 16.07
N ASN A 79 15.77 -10.40 15.91
CA ASN A 79 15.60 -11.83 15.74
C ASN A 79 14.46 -12.13 14.76
N THR A 80 14.29 -13.40 14.43
CA THR A 80 13.26 -13.87 13.47
C THR A 80 11.86 -13.61 13.98
N GLU A 81 11.62 -13.78 15.28
CA GLU A 81 10.33 -13.59 15.92
C GLU A 81 9.88 -12.13 15.82
N GLU A 82 10.78 -11.18 16.06
CA GLU A 82 10.49 -9.75 15.91
C GLU A 82 10.20 -9.38 14.45
N LEU A 83 10.89 -9.96 13.48
CA LEU A 83 10.60 -9.75 12.06
C LEU A 83 9.23 -10.33 11.68
N VAL A 84 8.93 -11.54 12.13
CA VAL A 84 7.62 -12.19 11.91
C VAL A 84 6.50 -11.35 12.50
N ALA A 85 6.63 -10.90 13.74
CA ALA A 85 5.63 -10.05 14.41
C ALA A 85 5.43 -8.72 13.66
N GLY A 86 6.50 -8.09 13.19
CA GLY A 86 6.43 -6.86 12.40
C GLY A 86 5.70 -7.04 11.06
N ILE A 87 5.98 -8.15 10.35
CA ILE A 87 5.28 -8.49 9.10
C ILE A 87 3.81 -8.84 9.40
N ALA A 88 3.52 -9.58 10.48
CA ALA A 88 2.16 -9.93 10.87
C ALA A 88 1.31 -8.67 11.14
N ALA A 89 1.84 -7.74 11.93
CA ALA A 89 1.18 -6.48 12.21
C ALA A 89 0.94 -5.65 10.93
N PHE A 90 1.90 -5.62 10.01
CA PHE A 90 1.74 -4.97 8.70
C PHE A 90 0.62 -5.62 7.88
N VAL A 91 0.58 -6.95 7.81
CA VAL A 91 -0.45 -7.69 7.07
C VAL A 91 -1.83 -7.45 7.67
N GLU A 92 -1.98 -7.55 8.99
CA GLU A 92 -3.24 -7.29 9.68
C GLU A 92 -3.74 -5.87 9.40
N GLN A 93 -2.88 -4.87 9.49
CA GLN A 93 -3.20 -3.50 9.14
C GLN A 93 -3.71 -3.37 7.69
N ARG A 94 -3.12 -4.12 6.73
CA ARG A 94 -3.53 -4.12 5.32
C ARG A 94 -4.87 -4.82 5.07
N LEU A 95 -5.30 -5.69 5.97
CA LEU A 95 -6.52 -6.48 5.83
C LEU A 95 -7.71 -5.91 6.61
N THR A 96 -7.50 -4.89 7.46
CA THR A 96 -8.55 -4.36 8.36
C THR A 96 -8.80 -2.86 8.13
N GLY A 97 -10.00 -2.40 8.47
CA GLY A 97 -10.37 -0.99 8.53
C GLY A 97 -9.97 -0.16 7.30
N GLU A 98 -9.34 0.99 7.55
CA GLU A 98 -8.82 1.87 6.50
C GLU A 98 -7.68 1.25 5.70
N GLY A 99 -6.84 0.42 6.34
CA GLY A 99 -5.77 -0.30 5.65
C GLY A 99 -6.32 -1.22 4.55
N ARG A 100 -7.41 -1.95 4.85
CA ARG A 100 -8.10 -2.79 3.86
C ARG A 100 -8.64 -1.97 2.69
N ARG A 101 -9.26 -0.83 2.97
CA ARG A 101 -9.79 0.08 1.95
C ARG A 101 -8.69 0.59 1.03
N ARG A 102 -7.56 1.04 1.61
CA ARG A 102 -6.39 1.48 0.83
C ARG A 102 -5.74 0.36 0.03
N SER A 103 -5.69 -0.85 0.57
CA SER A 103 -5.17 -2.02 -0.15
C SER A 103 -6.01 -2.34 -1.38
N LEU A 104 -7.35 -2.33 -1.28
CA LEU A 104 -8.24 -2.50 -2.43
C LEU A 104 -8.01 -1.43 -3.51
N ALA A 105 -7.92 -0.17 -3.11
CA ALA A 105 -7.63 0.93 -4.04
C ALA A 105 -6.25 0.78 -4.68
N ARG A 106 -5.23 0.37 -3.91
CA ARG A 106 -3.87 0.12 -4.40
C ARG A 106 -3.83 -0.96 -5.47
N TYR A 107 -4.47 -2.12 -5.24
CA TYR A 107 -4.47 -3.20 -6.22
C TYR A 107 -5.26 -2.82 -7.48
N ALA A 108 -6.37 -2.09 -7.36
CA ALA A 108 -7.07 -1.54 -8.51
C ALA A 108 -6.16 -0.61 -9.34
N CYS A 109 -5.40 0.27 -8.68
CA CYS A 109 -4.43 1.13 -9.35
C CYS A 109 -3.24 0.35 -9.94
N ALA A 110 -2.78 -0.72 -9.28
CA ALA A 110 -1.70 -1.56 -9.78
C ALA A 110 -2.07 -2.24 -11.09
N ILE A 111 -3.29 -2.77 -11.19
CA ILE A 111 -3.81 -3.37 -12.43
C ILE A 111 -3.93 -2.30 -13.53
N GLU A 112 -4.49 -1.13 -13.21
CA GLU A 112 -4.61 -0.01 -14.16
C GLU A 112 -3.24 0.47 -14.66
N SER A 113 -2.22 0.44 -13.81
CA SER A 113 -0.85 0.88 -14.13
C SER A 113 -0.16 0.02 -15.20
N VAL A 114 -0.68 -1.18 -15.51
CA VAL A 114 -0.19 -2.01 -16.61
C VAL A 114 -0.38 -1.27 -17.95
N HIS A 115 -1.45 -0.50 -18.07
CA HIS A 115 -1.77 0.30 -19.26
C HIS A 115 -1.34 1.77 -19.14
N HIS A 116 -0.89 2.20 -17.97
CA HIS A 116 -0.51 3.57 -17.61
C HIS A 116 0.84 3.60 -16.90
N PRO A 117 1.97 3.50 -17.64
CA PRO A 117 3.32 3.42 -17.07
C PRO A 117 3.65 4.54 -16.07
N GLU A 118 3.13 5.74 -16.30
CA GLU A 118 3.31 6.90 -15.41
C GLU A 118 2.72 6.68 -14.00
N LEU A 119 1.68 5.86 -13.87
CA LEU A 119 1.12 5.48 -12.56
C LEU A 119 2.02 4.46 -11.86
N ARG A 120 2.62 3.54 -12.63
CA ARG A 120 3.52 2.53 -12.10
C ARG A 120 4.76 3.15 -11.45
N GLU A 121 5.33 4.18 -12.08
CA GLU A 121 6.50 4.89 -11.53
C GLU A 121 6.21 5.51 -10.16
N ILE A 122 4.99 5.96 -9.93
CA ILE A 122 4.57 6.53 -8.65
C ILE A 122 4.25 5.43 -7.64
N LEU A 123 3.51 4.39 -8.06
CA LEU A 123 2.91 3.38 -7.18
C LEU A 123 3.94 2.41 -6.60
N VAL A 124 5.03 2.15 -7.32
CA VAL A 124 6.06 1.18 -6.93
C VAL A 124 7.37 1.92 -6.63
N PRO A 125 7.51 2.54 -5.46
CA PRO A 125 8.78 3.13 -5.07
C PRO A 125 9.84 2.03 -4.98
N ARG A 126 10.99 2.27 -5.60
CA ARG A 126 12.11 1.30 -5.65
C ARG A 126 12.69 1.00 -4.26
N GLU A 127 12.48 1.90 -3.30
CA GLU A 127 13.03 1.80 -1.96
C GLU A 127 12.04 2.38 -0.93
N ASN A 128 11.89 1.69 0.20
CA ASN A 128 11.12 2.17 1.35
C ASN A 128 11.69 1.61 2.67
N ALA A 129 11.22 2.11 3.80
CA ALA A 129 11.72 1.74 5.12
C ALA A 129 11.57 0.23 5.42
N ALA A 130 10.44 -0.39 5.04
CA ALA A 130 10.21 -1.81 5.26
C ALA A 130 11.20 -2.68 4.45
N ARG A 131 11.42 -2.33 3.18
CA ARG A 131 12.39 -3.04 2.33
C ARG A 131 13.80 -2.96 2.90
N ARG A 132 14.23 -1.77 3.34
CA ARG A 132 15.52 -1.59 4.00
C ARG A 132 15.63 -2.46 5.24
N ALA A 133 14.65 -2.41 6.14
CA ALA A 133 14.66 -3.17 7.39
C ALA A 133 14.80 -4.68 7.16
N VAL A 134 14.05 -5.24 6.20
CA VAL A 134 14.13 -6.67 5.85
C VAL A 134 15.48 -7.01 5.23
N ARG A 135 15.95 -6.21 4.28
CA ARG A 135 17.26 -6.44 3.64
C ARG A 135 18.41 -6.40 4.66
N ASP A 136 18.43 -5.39 5.50
CA ASP A 136 19.49 -5.20 6.48
C ASP A 136 19.45 -6.32 7.55
N PHE A 137 18.25 -6.79 7.92
CA PHE A 137 18.07 -7.96 8.77
C PHE A 137 18.67 -9.24 8.16
N LEU A 138 18.39 -9.52 6.88
CA LEU A 138 18.93 -10.69 6.17
C LEU A 138 20.44 -10.57 5.97
N ALA A 139 20.93 -9.42 5.58
CA ALA A 139 22.36 -9.15 5.38
C ALA A 139 23.16 -9.32 6.68
N ALA A 140 22.64 -8.83 7.80
CA ALA A 140 23.29 -8.97 9.12
C ALA A 140 23.42 -10.44 9.56
N ARG A 141 22.66 -11.36 8.97
CA ARG A 141 22.72 -12.81 9.22
C ARG A 141 23.55 -13.58 8.18
N GLY A 142 24.22 -12.86 7.29
CA GLY A 142 25.05 -13.46 6.25
C GLY A 142 24.27 -14.17 5.15
N VAL A 143 22.98 -13.84 4.98
CA VAL A 143 22.17 -14.43 3.92
C VAL A 143 22.71 -13.97 2.56
N ALA A 144 23.07 -14.93 1.72
CA ALA A 144 23.48 -14.64 0.35
C ALA A 144 22.34 -13.98 -0.44
N ASP A 145 22.66 -13.00 -1.30
CA ASP A 145 21.70 -12.30 -2.12
C ASP A 145 20.53 -11.67 -1.33
N ALA A 146 20.83 -11.07 -0.16
CA ALA A 146 19.85 -10.48 0.75
C ALA A 146 18.84 -9.57 0.04
N GLU A 147 19.26 -8.84 -1.00
CA GLU A 147 18.36 -7.99 -1.81
C GLU A 147 17.33 -8.83 -2.58
N ALA A 148 17.75 -9.87 -3.29
CA ALA A 148 16.84 -10.74 -4.04
C ALA A 148 15.89 -11.50 -3.09
N ARG A 149 16.40 -11.96 -1.94
CA ARG A 149 15.58 -12.60 -0.91
C ARG A 149 14.55 -11.65 -0.31
N THR A 150 14.94 -10.39 -0.08
CA THR A 150 14.00 -9.34 0.37
C THR A 150 12.88 -9.13 -0.62
N VAL A 151 13.20 -8.99 -1.92
CA VAL A 151 12.18 -8.84 -2.96
C VAL A 151 11.23 -10.02 -2.96
N THR A 152 11.75 -11.24 -2.91
CA THR A 152 10.95 -12.47 -2.91
C THR A 152 10.03 -12.52 -1.68
N LEU A 153 10.56 -12.29 -0.48
CA LEU A 153 9.78 -12.29 0.76
C LEU A 153 8.65 -11.26 0.71
N LEU A 154 8.96 -10.02 0.34
CA LEU A 154 7.94 -8.96 0.28
C LEU A 154 6.89 -9.23 -0.80
N SER A 155 7.28 -9.83 -1.94
CA SER A 155 6.32 -10.26 -2.97
C SER A 155 5.39 -11.37 -2.48
N CYS A 156 5.91 -12.33 -1.69
CA CYS A 156 5.08 -13.37 -1.08
C CYS A 156 4.11 -12.79 -0.04
N VAL A 157 4.58 -11.85 0.79
CA VAL A 157 3.72 -11.13 1.76
C VAL A 157 2.62 -10.36 1.04
N ASP A 158 2.95 -9.66 -0.05
CA ASP A 158 1.97 -8.93 -0.87
C ASP A 158 0.96 -9.90 -1.50
N GLY A 159 1.41 -11.06 -1.97
CA GLY A 159 0.54 -12.13 -2.47
C GLY A 159 -0.43 -12.67 -1.41
N LEU A 160 0.02 -12.85 -0.16
CA LEU A 160 -0.87 -13.23 0.96
C LEU A 160 -1.93 -12.15 1.23
N VAL A 161 -1.53 -10.88 1.26
CA VAL A 161 -2.48 -9.77 1.44
C VAL A 161 -3.52 -9.78 0.33
N PHE A 162 -3.10 -9.90 -0.93
CA PHE A 162 -4.01 -9.94 -2.07
C PHE A 162 -4.99 -11.11 -1.97
N ASP A 163 -4.51 -12.32 -1.69
CA ASP A 163 -5.34 -13.51 -1.57
C ASP A 163 -6.41 -13.37 -0.48
N ARG A 164 -6.03 -12.82 0.68
CA ARG A 164 -6.98 -12.60 1.80
C ARG A 164 -7.95 -11.44 1.53
N LEU A 165 -7.57 -10.44 0.76
CA LEU A 165 -8.49 -9.38 0.34
C LEU A 165 -9.60 -9.92 -0.58
N VAL A 166 -9.26 -10.86 -1.47
CA VAL A 166 -10.18 -11.45 -2.45
C VAL A 166 -10.97 -12.62 -1.85
N GLY A 167 -10.28 -13.55 -1.21
CA GLY A 167 -10.85 -14.78 -0.67
C GLY A 167 -11.40 -14.67 0.75
N GLY A 168 -11.04 -13.62 1.47
CA GLY A 168 -11.34 -13.47 2.90
C GLY A 168 -10.37 -14.25 3.80
N GLY A 169 -10.56 -14.08 5.11
CA GLY A 169 -9.73 -14.73 6.12
C GLY A 169 -8.59 -13.86 6.66
N SER A 170 -7.79 -14.46 7.54
CA SER A 170 -6.61 -13.86 8.15
C SER A 170 -5.35 -14.59 7.70
N VAL A 171 -4.19 -13.98 7.92
CA VAL A 171 -2.88 -14.61 7.76
C VAL A 171 -2.37 -14.99 9.14
N SER A 172 -1.95 -16.25 9.31
CA SER A 172 -1.39 -16.73 10.56
C SER A 172 0.09 -16.35 10.69
N GLU A 173 0.57 -16.20 11.92
CA GLU A 173 2.00 -16.02 12.18
C GLU A 173 2.84 -17.18 11.65
N GLN A 174 2.30 -18.41 11.63
CA GLN A 174 2.98 -19.58 11.11
C GLN A 174 3.24 -19.50 9.60
N GLU A 175 2.29 -18.95 8.82
CA GLU A 175 2.49 -18.69 7.38
C GLU A 175 3.62 -17.68 7.18
N ILE A 176 3.62 -16.59 7.95
CA ILE A 176 4.66 -15.55 7.87
C ILE A 176 6.00 -16.12 8.30
N HIS A 177 6.03 -16.89 9.39
CA HIS A 177 7.26 -17.55 9.85
C HIS A 177 7.85 -18.45 8.77
N GLY A 178 7.02 -19.24 8.08
CA GLY A 178 7.44 -20.06 6.95
C GLY A 178 8.12 -19.26 5.83
N LEU A 179 7.57 -18.11 5.48
CA LEU A 179 8.16 -17.21 4.47
C LEU A 179 9.49 -16.62 4.93
N VAL A 180 9.57 -16.15 6.17
CA VAL A 180 10.81 -15.59 6.73
C VAL A 180 11.89 -16.66 6.82
N ALA A 181 11.55 -17.87 7.28
CA ALA A 181 12.49 -19.00 7.34
C ALA A 181 13.00 -19.39 5.95
N ALA A 182 12.16 -19.37 4.92
CA ALA A 182 12.55 -19.63 3.53
C ALA A 182 13.50 -18.55 2.99
N ALA A 183 13.27 -17.27 3.32
CA ALA A 183 14.10 -16.16 2.90
C ALA A 183 15.47 -16.12 3.62
N SER A 184 15.58 -16.74 4.80
CA SER A 184 16.77 -16.74 5.65
C SER A 184 17.73 -17.90 5.37
N ARG A 185 17.38 -18.82 4.49
CA ARG A 185 18.21 -19.95 4.04
C ARG A 185 19.07 -19.57 2.84
#